data_4720802b277582fa88bc83f3377edf44
#
_entry.id   4720802b277582fa88bc83f3377edf44
#
_cell.length_a   1.000
_cell.length_b   1.000
_cell.length_c   1.000
_cell.angle_alpha   90.00
_cell.angle_beta   90.00
_cell.angle_gamma   90.00
#
_symmetry.space_group_name_H-M   'P 1'
#
loop_
_entity.id
_entity.type
_entity.pdbx_description
1 polymer ?
#
loop_
_entity_poly.entity_id
_entity_poly.type
_entity_poly.pdbx_seq_one_letter_code
_entity_poly.pdbx_strand_id
1 'polypeptide(L)'
;MDRRLVISGGYSQGVRRVLTRLVVLLPYAKASELADELAGIQVSDSSLWELVQEAGATIQTQSAWHPVTSQKQTRVDCERMGMALDGCMMNIRQEGWKEAKLGTVFEVESGKMPSKSLIPVEQAGEPLDDPTNYVDCVQQSCVIHLGGPEGLSNQLFAEARARRFSQALQHCVIGD
;
A
#
# COMPACT_ATOMS: atom_id res chain seq x y z
N MET A 1 -15.77 15.90 -31.15
CA MET A 1 -15.61 14.76 -30.24
C MET A 1 -14.54 15.14 -29.22
N ASP A 2 -14.94 15.37 -28.00
CA ASP A 2 -14.04 15.94 -26.98
C ASP A 2 -13.00 14.89 -26.56
N ARG A 3 -11.72 15.14 -26.88
CA ARG A 3 -10.58 14.26 -26.58
C ARG A 3 -10.30 14.10 -25.07
N ARG A 4 -11.11 14.73 -24.21
CA ARG A 4 -10.94 14.69 -22.75
C ARG A 4 -11.71 13.55 -22.07
N LEU A 5 -12.62 12.89 -22.76
CA LEU A 5 -13.38 11.76 -22.23
C LEU A 5 -12.83 10.46 -22.81
N VAL A 6 -11.77 9.95 -22.22
CA VAL A 6 -11.32 8.59 -22.48
C VAL A 6 -12.30 7.64 -21.77
N ILE A 7 -13.23 7.08 -22.52
CA ILE A 7 -14.17 6.06 -22.03
C ILE A 7 -13.60 4.70 -22.42
N SER A 8 -13.19 3.91 -21.46
CA SER A 8 -12.80 2.51 -21.63
C SER A 8 -13.70 1.65 -20.77
N GLY A 9 -14.31 0.62 -21.32
CA GLY A 9 -15.19 -0.27 -20.57
C GLY A 9 -16.45 0.39 -19.97
N GLY A 10 -17.01 1.41 -20.65
CA GLY A 10 -18.23 2.10 -20.20
C GLY A 10 -18.05 3.17 -19.12
N TYR A 11 -16.87 3.31 -18.52
CA TYR A 11 -16.59 4.29 -17.49
C TYR A 11 -15.50 5.27 -17.91
N SER A 12 -15.66 6.54 -17.53
CA SER A 12 -14.60 7.54 -17.69
C SER A 12 -13.39 7.20 -16.78
N GLN A 13 -12.20 7.68 -17.14
CA GLN A 13 -11.00 7.45 -16.34
C GLN A 13 -11.14 7.95 -14.88
N GLY A 14 -11.88 9.06 -14.68
CA GLY A 14 -12.16 9.57 -13.34
C GLY A 14 -13.01 8.61 -12.52
N VAL A 15 -14.08 8.07 -13.11
CA VAL A 15 -14.96 7.08 -12.47
C VAL A 15 -14.19 5.80 -12.16
N ARG A 16 -13.42 5.28 -13.10
CA ARG A 16 -12.56 4.09 -12.89
C ARG A 16 -11.63 4.27 -11.69
N ARG A 17 -10.99 5.42 -11.60
CA ARG A 17 -10.10 5.76 -10.47
C ARG A 17 -10.84 5.76 -9.12
N VAL A 18 -12.04 6.32 -9.06
CA VAL A 18 -12.86 6.35 -7.84
C VAL A 18 -13.29 4.94 -7.46
N LEU A 19 -13.85 4.17 -8.40
CA LEU A 19 -14.28 2.80 -8.18
C LEU A 19 -13.13 1.90 -7.71
N THR A 20 -11.96 1.98 -8.34
CA THR A 20 -10.77 1.23 -7.91
C THR A 20 -10.38 1.58 -6.48
N ARG A 21 -10.44 2.85 -6.10
CA ARG A 21 -10.15 3.27 -4.72
C ARG A 21 -11.16 2.74 -3.71
N LEU A 22 -12.45 2.72 -4.05
CA LEU A 22 -13.47 2.15 -3.18
C LEU A 22 -13.22 0.67 -2.92
N VAL A 23 -12.88 -0.09 -3.96
CA VAL A 23 -12.65 -1.54 -3.84
C VAL A 23 -11.37 -1.89 -3.07
N VAL A 24 -10.36 -1.01 -3.08
CA VAL A 24 -9.17 -1.20 -2.24
C VAL A 24 -9.51 -1.08 -0.75
N LEU A 25 -10.53 -0.30 -0.40
CA LEU A 25 -10.92 -0.02 0.99
C LEU A 25 -12.08 -0.87 1.48
N LEU A 26 -12.93 -1.37 0.57
CA LEU A 26 -14.22 -2.00 0.90
C LEU A 26 -14.41 -3.31 0.12
N PRO A 27 -15.17 -4.27 0.66
CA PRO A 27 -15.67 -5.41 -0.12
C PRO A 27 -16.50 -4.95 -1.33
N TYR A 28 -16.47 -5.72 -2.42
CA TYR A 28 -17.13 -5.37 -3.69
C TYR A 28 -18.60 -4.94 -3.53
N ALA A 29 -19.38 -5.71 -2.77
CA ALA A 29 -20.78 -5.39 -2.51
C ALA A 29 -20.96 -4.01 -1.85
N LYS A 30 -20.12 -3.70 -0.87
CA LYS A 30 -20.15 -2.39 -0.19
C LYS A 30 -19.63 -1.26 -1.07
N ALA A 31 -18.65 -1.52 -1.90
CA ALA A 31 -18.15 -0.55 -2.88
C ALA A 31 -19.21 -0.22 -3.93
N SER A 32 -19.97 -1.22 -4.39
CA SER A 32 -21.10 -1.05 -5.31
C SER A 32 -22.21 -0.21 -4.69
N GLU A 33 -22.64 -0.56 -3.48
CA GLU A 33 -23.67 0.17 -2.71
C GLU A 33 -23.27 1.65 -2.52
N LEU A 34 -22.05 1.89 -2.08
CA LEU A 34 -21.54 3.24 -1.82
C LEU A 34 -21.38 4.07 -3.10
N ALA A 35 -21.00 3.44 -4.22
CA ALA A 35 -20.90 4.10 -5.51
C ALA A 35 -22.27 4.59 -6.01
N ASP A 36 -23.31 3.80 -5.81
CA ASP A 36 -24.68 4.19 -6.16
C ASP A 36 -25.18 5.29 -5.21
N GLU A 37 -25.03 5.11 -3.91
CA GLU A 37 -25.51 6.06 -2.89
C GLU A 37 -24.88 7.45 -3.01
N LEU A 38 -23.54 7.52 -3.18
CA LEU A 38 -22.82 8.80 -3.17
C LEU A 38 -22.75 9.47 -4.54
N ALA A 39 -22.78 8.71 -5.62
CA ALA A 39 -22.51 9.23 -6.96
C ALA A 39 -23.56 8.82 -8.01
N GLY A 40 -24.56 8.03 -7.65
CA GLY A 40 -25.54 7.48 -8.58
C GLY A 40 -24.91 6.56 -9.64
N ILE A 41 -23.76 5.95 -9.32
CA ILE A 41 -23.04 5.08 -10.23
C ILE A 41 -23.45 3.63 -9.97
N GLN A 42 -24.31 3.10 -10.82
CA GLN A 42 -24.71 1.70 -10.75
C GLN A 42 -23.64 0.82 -11.38
N VAL A 43 -22.99 0.00 -10.57
CA VAL A 43 -21.93 -0.91 -10.99
C VAL A 43 -22.09 -2.25 -10.28
N SER A 44 -21.98 -3.37 -11.02
CA SER A 44 -22.04 -4.69 -10.40
C SER A 44 -20.72 -5.10 -9.74
N ASP A 45 -20.78 -6.02 -8.79
CA ASP A 45 -19.60 -6.61 -8.13
C ASP A 45 -18.65 -7.23 -9.16
N SER A 46 -19.19 -7.89 -10.19
CA SER A 46 -18.38 -8.47 -11.27
C SER A 46 -17.66 -7.41 -12.10
N SER A 47 -18.32 -6.29 -12.40
CA SER A 47 -17.70 -5.18 -13.11
C SER A 47 -16.61 -4.50 -12.28
N LEU A 48 -16.81 -4.39 -10.96
CA LEU A 48 -15.78 -3.91 -10.05
C LEU A 48 -14.58 -4.85 -10.00
N TRP A 49 -14.83 -6.15 -9.96
CA TRP A 49 -13.77 -7.16 -10.01
C TRP A 49 -12.95 -7.09 -11.30
N GLU A 50 -13.61 -7.02 -12.47
CA GLU A 50 -12.92 -6.87 -13.76
C GLU A 50 -12.07 -5.62 -13.82
N LEU A 51 -12.60 -4.50 -13.33
CA LEU A 51 -11.90 -3.22 -13.27
C LEU A 51 -10.63 -3.28 -12.43
N VAL A 52 -10.68 -3.98 -11.31
CA VAL A 52 -9.52 -4.17 -10.43
C VAL A 52 -8.49 -5.11 -11.05
N GLN A 53 -8.94 -6.20 -11.73
CA GLN A 53 -8.03 -7.09 -12.45
C GLN A 53 -7.27 -6.34 -13.56
N GLU A 54 -7.95 -5.51 -14.33
CA GLU A 54 -7.34 -4.69 -15.37
C GLU A 54 -6.33 -3.68 -14.79
N ALA A 55 -6.71 -3.02 -13.69
CA ALA A 55 -5.82 -2.09 -12.99
C ALA A 55 -4.58 -2.81 -12.43
N GLY A 56 -4.77 -3.98 -11.83
CA GLY A 56 -3.69 -4.82 -11.29
C GLY A 56 -2.72 -5.28 -12.38
N ALA A 57 -3.24 -5.78 -13.50
CA ALA A 57 -2.44 -6.20 -14.64
C ALA A 57 -1.59 -5.03 -15.21
N THR A 58 -2.19 -3.83 -15.25
CA THR A 58 -1.47 -2.63 -15.70
C THR A 58 -0.32 -2.28 -14.75
N ILE A 59 -0.56 -2.30 -13.43
CA ILE A 59 0.46 -2.05 -12.42
C ILE A 59 1.57 -3.10 -12.51
N GLN A 60 1.21 -4.38 -12.62
CA GLN A 60 2.18 -5.47 -12.73
C GLN A 60 3.08 -5.31 -13.96
N THR A 61 2.51 -4.96 -15.11
CA THR A 61 3.26 -4.70 -16.33
C THR A 61 4.21 -3.51 -16.16
N GLN A 62 3.74 -2.42 -15.58
CA GLN A 62 4.55 -1.25 -15.31
C GLN A 62 5.68 -1.53 -14.30
N SER A 63 5.40 -2.30 -13.24
CA SER A 63 6.39 -2.68 -12.25
C SER A 63 7.46 -3.62 -12.79
N ALA A 64 7.14 -4.45 -13.79
CA ALA A 64 8.12 -5.29 -14.46
C ALA A 64 9.12 -4.50 -15.32
N TRP A 65 8.68 -3.35 -15.87
CA TRP A 65 9.52 -2.47 -16.70
C TRP A 65 10.24 -1.38 -15.91
N HIS A 66 9.62 -0.95 -14.83
CA HIS A 66 10.18 0.02 -13.91
C HIS A 66 10.14 -0.61 -12.53
N PRO A 67 11.27 -1.15 -12.00
CA PRO A 67 11.33 -1.43 -10.57
C PRO A 67 10.80 -0.19 -9.89
N VAL A 68 9.85 -0.39 -8.98
CA VAL A 68 9.15 0.74 -8.34
C VAL A 68 10.21 1.67 -7.78
N THR A 69 10.63 2.60 -8.61
CA THR A 69 11.39 3.73 -8.14
C THR A 69 10.36 4.53 -7.40
N SER A 70 10.25 4.26 -6.11
CA SER A 70 9.41 5.00 -5.22
C SER A 70 9.57 6.47 -5.59
N GLN A 71 8.47 7.14 -5.96
CA GLN A 71 8.47 8.60 -6.15
C GLN A 71 8.87 9.32 -4.85
N LYS A 72 8.93 8.57 -3.77
CA LYS A 72 9.45 8.99 -2.49
C LYS A 72 10.95 8.75 -2.46
N GLN A 73 11.70 9.72 -2.95
CA GLN A 73 13.15 9.72 -2.76
C GLN A 73 13.41 9.85 -1.26
N THR A 74 14.20 8.92 -0.71
CA THR A 74 14.76 9.07 0.63
C THR A 74 15.52 10.37 0.71
N ARG A 75 15.33 11.13 1.79
CA ARG A 75 16.13 12.33 2.05
C ARG A 75 17.61 11.94 2.04
N VAL A 76 18.43 12.79 1.45
CA VAL A 76 19.88 12.52 1.31
C VAL A 76 20.54 12.29 2.68
N ASP A 77 19.96 12.85 3.75
CA ASP A 77 20.47 12.82 5.12
C ASP A 77 19.55 12.02 6.06
N CYS A 78 18.95 10.94 5.58
CA CYS A 78 18.12 10.09 6.45
C CYS A 78 19.01 9.39 7.49
N GLU A 79 18.83 9.73 8.77
CA GLU A 79 19.61 9.14 9.84
C GLU A 79 19.19 7.69 10.12
N ARG A 80 17.89 7.43 10.09
CA ARG A 80 17.33 6.14 10.52
C ARG A 80 16.36 5.58 9.50
N MET A 81 16.55 4.33 9.15
CA MET A 81 15.66 3.59 8.28
C MET A 81 15.28 2.24 8.87
N GLY A 82 14.05 1.82 8.59
CA GLY A 82 13.53 0.51 8.94
C GLY A 82 13.09 -0.27 7.71
N MET A 83 13.14 -1.58 7.85
CA MET A 83 12.55 -2.54 6.93
C MET A 83 11.74 -3.53 7.76
N ALA A 84 10.51 -3.79 7.34
CA ALA A 84 9.68 -4.81 7.96
C ALA A 84 9.21 -5.82 6.93
N LEU A 85 9.19 -7.09 7.34
CA LEU A 85 8.71 -8.21 6.55
C LEU A 85 7.61 -8.92 7.33
N ASP A 86 6.57 -9.32 6.61
CA ASP A 86 5.46 -10.08 7.16
C ASP A 86 4.84 -10.98 6.08
N GLY A 87 4.07 -11.97 6.48
CA GLY A 87 3.37 -12.86 5.59
C GLY A 87 1.93 -13.07 6.04
N CYS A 88 1.00 -13.10 5.10
CA CYS A 88 -0.38 -13.46 5.38
C CYS A 88 -0.90 -14.54 4.44
N MET A 89 -1.73 -15.43 4.99
CA MET A 89 -2.41 -16.44 4.19
C MET A 89 -3.67 -15.85 3.58
N MET A 90 -3.79 -15.94 2.25
CA MET A 90 -4.94 -15.45 1.49
C MET A 90 -5.61 -16.62 0.76
N ASN A 91 -6.94 -16.70 0.87
CA ASN A 91 -7.70 -17.66 0.08
C ASN A 91 -8.06 -17.03 -1.28
N ILE A 92 -7.40 -17.51 -2.33
CA ILE A 92 -7.65 -17.06 -3.70
C ILE A 92 -8.68 -17.98 -4.34
N ARG A 93 -9.74 -17.38 -4.86
CA ARG A 93 -10.82 -18.10 -5.52
C ARG A 93 -10.26 -19.00 -6.63
N GLN A 94 -10.60 -20.28 -6.61
CA GLN A 94 -10.15 -21.35 -7.53
C GLN A 94 -8.67 -21.80 -7.35
N GLU A 95 -7.86 -21.08 -6.59
CA GLU A 95 -6.45 -21.40 -6.38
C GLU A 95 -6.14 -21.87 -4.95
N GLY A 96 -7.10 -21.69 -4.03
CA GLY A 96 -6.96 -22.08 -2.62
C GLY A 96 -6.12 -21.10 -1.79
N TRP A 97 -5.62 -21.59 -0.67
CA TRP A 97 -4.80 -20.79 0.23
C TRP A 97 -3.39 -20.59 -0.32
N LYS A 98 -2.99 -19.34 -0.41
CA LYS A 98 -1.63 -18.93 -0.80
C LYS A 98 -1.08 -17.92 0.19
N GLU A 99 0.21 -17.95 0.36
CA GLU A 99 0.91 -16.95 1.17
C GLU A 99 1.23 -15.72 0.33
N ALA A 100 0.76 -14.57 0.79
CA ALA A 100 1.20 -13.28 0.30
C ALA A 100 2.25 -12.73 1.26
N LYS A 101 3.43 -12.45 0.73
CA LYS A 101 4.55 -11.88 1.49
C LYS A 101 4.60 -10.38 1.26
N LEU A 102 4.77 -9.64 2.35
CA LEU A 102 4.80 -8.19 2.39
C LEU A 102 6.16 -7.72 2.87
N GLY A 103 6.72 -6.73 2.20
CA GLY A 103 7.91 -6.02 2.68
C GLY A 103 7.68 -4.52 2.64
N THR A 104 8.13 -3.83 3.66
CA THR A 104 8.08 -2.36 3.72
C THR A 104 9.45 -1.79 4.00
N VAL A 105 9.76 -0.65 3.37
CA VAL A 105 10.93 0.17 3.66
C VAL A 105 10.45 1.56 4.04
N PHE A 106 10.95 2.09 5.15
CA PHE A 106 10.48 3.37 5.70
C PHE A 106 11.61 4.15 6.37
N GLU A 107 11.41 5.46 6.46
CA GLU A 107 12.25 6.35 7.28
C GLU A 107 11.68 6.43 8.69
N VAL A 108 12.55 6.58 9.67
CA VAL A 108 12.17 6.67 11.08
C VAL A 108 12.47 8.08 11.58
N GLU A 109 11.41 8.80 11.95
CA GLU A 109 11.53 10.12 12.56
C GLU A 109 11.18 10.05 14.04
N SER A 110 11.98 10.68 14.88
CA SER A 110 11.63 10.93 16.27
C SER A 110 10.90 12.26 16.35
N GLY A 111 9.72 12.28 16.90
CA GLY A 111 8.92 13.48 17.03
C GLY A 111 8.28 13.59 18.40
N LYS A 112 7.76 14.76 18.70
CA LYS A 112 6.86 14.94 19.85
C LYS A 112 5.48 14.43 19.45
N MET A 113 4.84 13.68 20.32
CA MET A 113 3.49 13.19 20.13
C MET A 113 2.56 14.35 19.71
N PRO A 114 1.81 14.22 18.61
CA PRO A 114 0.86 15.27 18.23
C PRO A 114 -0.13 15.45 19.37
N SER A 115 -0.38 16.70 19.76
CA SER A 115 -1.22 17.06 20.92
C SER A 115 -2.71 16.69 20.79
N LYS A 116 -3.09 16.01 19.70
CA LYS A 116 -4.41 15.44 19.46
C LYS A 116 -4.28 14.00 18.98
N SER A 117 -4.20 13.08 19.93
CA SER A 117 -4.52 11.69 19.63
C SER A 117 -6.04 11.62 19.32
N LEU A 118 -6.39 11.21 18.10
CA LEU A 118 -7.78 10.94 17.73
C LEU A 118 -8.30 9.62 18.37
N ILE A 119 -7.44 8.91 19.08
CA ILE A 119 -7.78 7.67 19.79
C ILE A 119 -8.02 8.05 21.25
N PRO A 120 -9.22 7.78 21.82
CA PRO A 120 -9.46 7.96 23.24
C PRO A 120 -8.43 7.19 24.07
N VAL A 121 -7.84 7.84 25.04
CA VAL A 121 -6.78 7.28 25.91
C VAL A 121 -7.19 5.97 26.59
N GLU A 122 -8.50 5.72 26.72
CA GLU A 122 -9.07 4.50 27.33
C GLU A 122 -8.87 3.23 26.46
N GLN A 123 -8.51 3.36 25.19
CA GLN A 123 -8.25 2.24 24.27
C GLN A 123 -6.77 2.07 23.91
N ALA A 124 -5.94 3.01 24.27
CA ALA A 124 -4.51 2.86 24.15
C ALA A 124 -4.05 2.00 25.35
N GLY A 125 -3.45 0.83 25.05
CA GLY A 125 -2.82 -0.01 26.08
C GLY A 125 -1.91 0.78 27.03
N GLU A 126 -1.24 0.09 27.95
CA GLU A 126 -0.39 0.73 28.96
C GLU A 126 0.42 1.91 28.42
N PRO A 127 0.45 3.06 29.11
CA PRO A 127 1.18 4.22 28.63
C PRO A 127 2.63 3.86 28.38
N LEU A 128 3.14 4.21 27.22
CA LEU A 128 4.57 4.15 26.92
C LEU A 128 5.32 4.91 28.01
N ASP A 129 6.38 4.33 28.56
CA ASP A 129 7.16 4.84 29.70
C ASP A 129 7.66 6.28 29.55
N ASP A 130 7.66 6.81 28.32
CA ASP A 130 8.01 8.21 28.03
C ASP A 130 7.13 8.77 26.88
N PRO A 131 6.05 9.51 27.19
CA PRO A 131 5.19 10.12 26.19
C PRO A 131 5.88 11.21 25.34
N THR A 132 7.12 11.55 25.64
CA THR A 132 7.89 12.55 24.88
C THR A 132 8.67 11.95 23.71
N ASN A 133 8.88 10.63 23.69
CA ASN A 133 9.62 9.91 22.65
C ASN A 133 8.66 9.18 21.71
N TYR A 134 8.04 9.90 20.81
CA TYR A 134 7.25 9.34 19.73
C TYR A 134 8.16 9.01 18.54
N VAL A 135 8.02 7.79 18.02
CA VAL A 135 8.72 7.33 16.83
C VAL A 135 7.69 7.15 15.73
N ASP A 136 7.85 7.83 14.62
CA ASP A 136 6.95 7.72 13.46
C ASP A 136 7.68 7.08 12.27
N CYS A 137 6.95 6.22 11.57
CA CYS A 137 7.40 5.62 10.32
C CYS A 137 6.88 6.45 9.16
N VAL A 138 7.76 7.23 8.57
CA VAL A 138 7.42 8.13 7.47
C VAL A 138 7.98 7.64 6.15
N GLN A 139 7.50 8.20 5.05
CA GLN A 139 7.99 7.87 3.70
C GLN A 139 7.98 6.36 3.41
N GLN A 140 6.93 5.66 3.81
CA GLN A 140 6.82 4.21 3.61
C GLN A 140 6.65 3.84 2.14
N SER A 141 7.34 2.79 1.71
CA SER A 141 7.10 2.09 0.45
C SER A 141 6.92 0.60 0.73
N CYS A 142 6.02 -0.03 -0.01
CA CYS A 142 5.66 -1.43 0.18
C CYS A 142 5.87 -2.22 -1.10
N VAL A 143 6.33 -3.44 -0.94
CA VAL A 143 6.36 -4.47 -1.98
C VAL A 143 5.54 -5.67 -1.52
N ILE A 144 4.81 -6.28 -2.45
CA ILE A 144 3.97 -7.43 -2.17
C ILE A 144 4.30 -8.51 -3.20
N HIS A 145 4.50 -9.73 -2.73
CA HIS A 145 4.71 -10.88 -3.60
C HIS A 145 3.80 -12.04 -3.19
N LEU A 146 3.12 -12.63 -4.17
CA LEU A 146 2.34 -13.83 -3.97
C LEU A 146 3.20 -15.03 -4.34
N GLY A 147 3.57 -15.82 -3.35
CA GLY A 147 4.41 -17.01 -3.55
C GLY A 147 5.65 -17.07 -2.65
N GLY A 148 6.70 -17.72 -3.12
CA GLY A 148 7.90 -17.98 -2.33
C GLY A 148 8.70 -16.73 -1.95
N PRO A 149 9.62 -16.88 -0.98
CA PRO A 149 10.36 -15.74 -0.42
C PRO A 149 11.34 -15.09 -1.41
N GLU A 150 11.78 -15.83 -2.43
CA GLU A 150 12.77 -15.36 -3.40
C GLU A 150 12.26 -14.17 -4.21
N GLY A 151 10.98 -14.22 -4.63
CA GLY A 151 10.35 -13.14 -5.39
C GLY A 151 10.24 -11.85 -4.57
N LEU A 152 9.83 -11.97 -3.30
CA LEU A 152 9.80 -10.83 -2.37
C LEU A 152 11.21 -10.27 -2.15
N SER A 153 12.20 -11.14 -1.89
CA SER A 153 13.57 -10.74 -1.59
C SER A 153 14.15 -9.86 -2.69
N ASN A 154 13.97 -10.26 -3.95
CA ASN A 154 14.46 -9.49 -5.10
C ASN A 154 13.80 -8.11 -5.20
N GLN A 155 12.48 -8.04 -5.01
CA GLN A 155 11.74 -6.79 -5.06
C GLN A 155 12.09 -5.87 -3.89
N LEU A 156 12.16 -6.43 -2.68
CA LEU A 156 12.46 -5.66 -1.48
C LEU A 156 13.91 -5.15 -1.49
N PHE A 157 14.85 -5.96 -1.98
CA PHE A 157 16.23 -5.53 -2.17
C PHE A 157 16.35 -4.39 -3.17
N ALA A 158 15.62 -4.47 -4.29
CA ALA A 158 15.59 -3.40 -5.29
C ALA A 158 15.03 -2.11 -4.69
N GLU A 159 13.94 -2.19 -3.90
CA GLU A 159 13.34 -1.06 -3.21
C GLU A 159 14.28 -0.47 -2.16
N ALA A 160 14.87 -1.30 -1.31
CA ALA A 160 15.82 -0.88 -0.30
C ALA A 160 17.04 -0.17 -0.91
N ARG A 161 17.53 -0.67 -2.04
CA ARG A 161 18.63 -0.05 -2.79
C ARG A 161 18.22 1.29 -3.40
N ALA A 162 17.04 1.38 -4.02
CA ALA A 162 16.51 2.62 -4.57
C ALA A 162 16.35 3.69 -3.48
N ARG A 163 15.99 3.28 -2.29
CA ARG A 163 15.82 4.14 -1.10
C ARG A 163 17.10 4.37 -0.32
N ARG A 164 18.24 3.86 -0.79
CA ARG A 164 19.54 4.01 -0.11
C ARG A 164 19.56 3.51 1.34
N PHE A 165 18.80 2.44 1.64
CA PHE A 165 18.67 1.88 2.98
C PHE A 165 20.03 1.64 3.66
N SER A 166 21.00 1.09 2.95
CA SER A 166 22.34 0.82 3.48
C SER A 166 23.20 2.07 3.74
N GLN A 167 22.75 3.24 3.31
CA GLN A 167 23.46 4.50 3.53
C GLN A 167 22.95 5.25 4.78
N ALA A 168 21.85 4.80 5.38
CA ALA A 168 21.38 5.35 6.65
C ALA A 168 22.41 5.09 7.77
N LEU A 169 22.54 6.03 8.69
CA LEU A 169 23.46 5.89 9.83
C LEU A 169 23.04 4.76 10.76
N GLN A 170 21.74 4.57 10.91
CA GLN A 170 21.14 3.49 11.69
C GLN A 170 20.07 2.82 10.85
N HIS A 171 20.07 1.50 10.83
CA HIS A 171 19.02 0.75 10.15
C HIS A 171 18.66 -0.50 10.93
N CYS A 172 17.40 -0.91 10.84
CA CYS A 172 16.89 -2.13 11.44
C CYS A 172 16.04 -2.93 10.45
N VAL A 173 16.00 -4.22 10.65
CA VAL A 173 15.11 -5.13 9.93
C VAL A 173 14.26 -5.86 10.96
N ILE A 174 12.96 -5.87 10.75
CA ILE A 174 11.96 -6.51 11.59
C ILE A 174 11.27 -7.58 10.73
N GLY A 175 11.19 -8.80 11.22
CA GLY A 175 10.48 -9.89 10.55
C GLY A 175 10.48 -11.13 11.42
N ASP A 176 9.55 -12.04 11.13
CA ASP A 176 9.48 -13.39 11.71
C ASP A 176 10.32 -14.38 10.89
#